data_d3a20b43d482ad77c308d5c52001e87f
#
_entry.id   d3a20b43d482ad77c308d5c52001e87f
#
_cell.length_a   1.000
_cell.length_b   1.000
_cell.length_c   1.000
_cell.angle_alpha   90.00
_cell.angle_beta   90.00
_cell.angle_gamma   90.00
#
_symmetry.space_group_name_H-M   'P 1'
#
loop_
_entity.id
_entity.type
_entity.pdbx_description
1 polymer ?
#
loop_
_entity_poly.entity_id
_entity_poly.type
_entity_poly.pdbx_seq_one_letter_code
_entity_poly.pdbx_strand_id
1 'polypeptide(L)'
;MTQQKSNKAALYILMFNMFIAMGSIGIIIPVMPEYLKIFGAAGQVLGMLIATFALAQFVFSPIAGNLSDQYGRKNLIIFGLIVTGLAQIGFGLATDVWMLFLARFLGGLGSAFVAPPIMAFVADVTTYEERGKGMGMLGAAMSLGFMIGPGIGGFLAKVSLHFPFFTAGAAAILASILSYFLLPSTKPNTAQKKQKQDNLAKQMARSIHMPYFVMLIIMLVFSFGIANFQTTLSLFVTEKFNYTPVDIAIILVVGGAFGVVVQMFIITPLFNRFGEMKVVLVNLFIAAVAIFLILFVSGFALILVVATIFSTATTLIRPAVNTLISKLAEKEQGFAAGLNNAYMSLGNMIGPALAGLLFDWNMNSPYIFGSIILLACFFLALIWTLKKAPHLMHPDTK
;
A
#
# COMPACT_ATOMS: atom_id res chain seq x y z
N MET A 1 9.54 -18.09 31.41
CA MET A 1 8.85 -18.89 30.35
C MET A 1 7.46 -18.33 29.99
N THR A 2 6.65 -17.82 30.91
CA THR A 2 5.30 -17.27 30.63
C THR A 2 5.29 -15.98 29.79
N GLN A 3 6.19 -15.05 30.05
CA GLN A 3 6.24 -13.75 29.33
C GLN A 3 6.69 -13.90 27.86
N GLN A 4 7.64 -14.80 27.59
CA GLN A 4 8.11 -15.08 26.23
C GLN A 4 7.06 -15.80 25.37
N LYS A 5 6.23 -16.67 25.98
CA LYS A 5 5.06 -17.29 25.29
C LYS A 5 3.98 -16.25 24.99
N SER A 6 3.72 -15.32 25.92
CA SER A 6 2.77 -14.23 25.73
C SER A 6 3.17 -13.29 24.58
N ASN A 7 4.47 -12.97 24.47
CA ASN A 7 4.97 -12.12 23.40
C ASN A 7 4.85 -12.75 22.01
N LYS A 8 5.10 -14.08 21.89
CA LYS A 8 4.91 -14.79 20.62
C LYS A 8 3.44 -14.83 20.18
N ALA A 9 2.52 -15.11 21.12
CA ALA A 9 1.09 -15.07 20.83
C ALA A 9 0.62 -13.70 20.39
N ALA A 10 1.08 -12.64 21.08
CA ALA A 10 0.79 -11.26 20.67
C ALA A 10 1.27 -10.96 19.24
N LEU A 11 2.48 -11.40 18.87
CA LEU A 11 3.02 -11.20 17.53
C LEU A 11 2.12 -11.83 16.44
N TYR A 12 1.65 -13.07 16.65
CA TYR A 12 0.74 -13.73 15.69
C TYR A 12 -0.61 -13.01 15.56
N ILE A 13 -1.15 -12.47 16.65
CA ILE A 13 -2.40 -11.69 16.61
C ILE A 13 -2.19 -10.38 15.86
N LEU A 14 -1.06 -9.69 16.08
CA LEU A 14 -0.72 -8.47 15.35
C LEU A 14 -0.56 -8.74 13.85
N MET A 15 0.04 -9.87 13.47
CA MET A 15 0.12 -10.31 12.07
C MET A 15 -1.26 -10.58 11.49
N PHE A 16 -2.13 -11.27 12.23
CA PHE A 16 -3.51 -11.54 11.82
C PHE A 16 -4.30 -10.24 11.62
N ASN A 17 -4.19 -9.30 12.56
CA ASN A 17 -4.82 -7.98 12.44
C ASN A 17 -4.35 -7.22 11.21
N MET A 18 -3.05 -7.27 10.92
CA MET A 18 -2.51 -6.60 9.74
C MET A 18 -2.94 -7.30 8.45
N PHE A 19 -3.00 -8.63 8.43
CA PHE A 19 -3.55 -9.40 7.33
C PHE A 19 -5.01 -9.02 7.04
N ILE A 20 -5.85 -8.94 8.08
CA ILE A 20 -7.26 -8.52 7.94
C ILE A 20 -7.37 -7.08 7.46
N ALA A 21 -6.58 -6.15 8.02
CA ALA A 21 -6.61 -4.74 7.60
C ALA A 21 -6.23 -4.57 6.12
N MET A 22 -5.16 -5.24 5.66
CA MET A 22 -4.73 -5.18 4.26
C MET A 22 -5.67 -5.96 3.34
N GLY A 23 -6.17 -7.12 3.78
CA GLY A 23 -7.16 -7.91 3.07
C GLY A 23 -8.46 -7.13 2.84
N SER A 24 -8.93 -6.40 3.84
CA SER A 24 -10.11 -5.53 3.73
C SER A 24 -9.99 -4.45 2.65
N ILE A 25 -8.77 -3.94 2.42
CA ILE A 25 -8.51 -3.01 1.31
C ILE A 25 -8.55 -3.76 -0.03
N GLY A 26 -7.89 -4.92 -0.10
CA GLY A 26 -7.80 -5.71 -1.32
C GLY A 26 -9.14 -6.27 -1.82
N ILE A 27 -9.99 -6.72 -0.90
CA ILE A 27 -11.33 -7.30 -1.20
C ILE A 27 -12.17 -6.39 -2.10
N ILE A 28 -12.05 -5.09 -1.94
CA ILE A 28 -12.88 -4.09 -2.59
C ILE A 28 -12.47 -3.86 -4.04
N ILE A 29 -11.20 -3.96 -4.37
CA ILE A 29 -10.65 -3.53 -5.66
C ILE A 29 -11.37 -4.16 -6.86
N PRO A 30 -11.58 -5.48 -6.94
CA PRO A 30 -12.22 -6.09 -8.10
C PRO A 30 -13.74 -5.85 -8.18
N VAL A 31 -14.36 -5.51 -7.05
CA VAL A 31 -15.82 -5.36 -6.94
C VAL A 31 -16.29 -3.95 -7.28
N MET A 32 -15.41 -2.96 -7.05
CA MET A 32 -15.75 -1.54 -7.14
C MET A 32 -16.36 -1.11 -8.48
N PRO A 33 -15.85 -1.51 -9.67
CA PRO A 33 -16.43 -1.06 -10.94
C PRO A 33 -17.90 -1.43 -11.09
N GLU A 34 -18.26 -2.68 -10.79
CA GLU A 34 -19.66 -3.13 -10.88
C GLU A 34 -20.52 -2.54 -9.75
N TYR A 35 -19.96 -2.40 -8.54
CA TYR A 35 -20.69 -1.82 -7.42
C TYR A 35 -21.04 -0.35 -7.65
N LEU A 36 -20.14 0.43 -8.25
CA LEU A 36 -20.39 1.84 -8.56
C LEU A 36 -21.43 2.05 -9.67
N LYS A 37 -21.61 1.08 -10.56
CA LYS A 37 -22.69 1.14 -11.57
C LYS A 37 -24.09 1.22 -10.94
N ILE A 38 -24.27 0.64 -9.75
CA ILE A 38 -25.55 0.71 -9.00
C ILE A 38 -25.91 2.18 -8.68
N PHE A 39 -24.90 3.02 -8.48
CA PHE A 39 -25.05 4.44 -8.16
C PHE A 39 -24.95 5.35 -9.38
N GLY A 40 -24.86 4.80 -10.59
CA GLY A 40 -24.61 5.59 -11.81
C GLY A 40 -23.27 6.32 -11.81
N ALA A 41 -22.30 5.84 -11.04
CA ALA A 41 -20.99 6.47 -10.84
C ALA A 41 -19.91 5.76 -11.66
N ALA A 42 -18.90 6.52 -12.08
CA ALA A 42 -17.82 6.07 -12.96
C ALA A 42 -16.42 6.33 -12.37
N GLY A 43 -15.41 6.43 -13.21
CA GLY A 43 -14.00 6.47 -12.85
C GLY A 43 -13.61 7.57 -11.88
N GLN A 44 -14.14 8.78 -12.05
CA GLN A 44 -13.88 9.91 -11.16
C GLN A 44 -14.29 9.60 -9.71
N VAL A 45 -15.49 9.03 -9.54
CA VAL A 45 -15.98 8.68 -8.20
C VAL A 45 -15.11 7.60 -7.58
N LEU A 46 -14.71 6.57 -8.35
CA LEU A 46 -13.80 5.54 -7.87
C LEU A 46 -12.46 6.13 -7.42
N GLY A 47 -11.85 6.93 -8.27
CA GLY A 47 -10.58 7.58 -7.95
C GLY A 47 -10.65 8.46 -6.71
N MET A 48 -11.71 9.27 -6.59
CA MET A 48 -11.93 10.13 -5.42
C MET A 48 -12.22 9.34 -4.13
N LEU A 49 -12.93 8.20 -4.21
CA LEU A 49 -13.17 7.32 -3.06
C LEU A 49 -11.86 6.73 -2.52
N ILE A 50 -10.95 6.31 -3.41
CA ILE A 50 -9.64 5.79 -3.01
C ILE A 50 -8.77 6.92 -2.45
N ALA A 51 -8.80 8.10 -3.09
CA ALA A 51 -8.07 9.27 -2.60
C ALA A 51 -8.58 9.75 -1.23
N THR A 52 -9.89 9.71 -0.97
CA THR A 52 -10.49 10.05 0.33
C THR A 52 -10.00 9.11 1.43
N PHE A 53 -9.94 7.81 1.16
CA PHE A 53 -9.37 6.84 2.10
C PHE A 53 -7.89 7.14 2.39
N ALA A 54 -7.09 7.36 1.34
CA ALA A 54 -5.66 7.63 1.47
C ALA A 54 -5.38 8.97 2.19
N LEU A 55 -6.19 10.00 1.93
CA LEU A 55 -6.13 11.30 2.61
C LEU A 55 -6.42 11.14 4.11
N ALA A 56 -7.50 10.45 4.47
CA ALA A 56 -7.84 10.22 5.87
C ALA A 56 -6.71 9.44 6.57
N GLN A 57 -6.22 8.35 5.95
CA GLN A 57 -5.10 7.58 6.48
C GLN A 57 -3.85 8.44 6.68
N PHE A 58 -3.50 9.28 5.71
CA PHE A 58 -2.34 10.16 5.76
C PHE A 58 -2.43 11.17 6.90
N VAL A 59 -3.56 11.85 7.03
CA VAL A 59 -3.78 12.90 8.07
C VAL A 59 -3.79 12.29 9.46
N PHE A 60 -4.45 11.15 9.64
CA PHE A 60 -4.66 10.56 10.97
C PHE A 60 -3.53 9.61 11.43
N SER A 61 -2.66 9.12 10.54
CA SER A 61 -1.57 8.21 10.92
C SER A 61 -0.58 8.81 11.94
N PRO A 62 -0.10 10.05 11.82
CA PRO A 62 0.75 10.66 12.85
C PRO A 62 0.02 10.87 14.17
N ILE A 63 -1.27 11.22 14.11
CA ILE A 63 -2.13 11.40 15.29
C ILE A 63 -2.29 10.06 16.02
N ALA A 64 -2.59 8.99 15.27
CA ALA A 64 -2.73 7.65 15.80
C ALA A 64 -1.44 7.13 16.46
N GLY A 65 -0.28 7.40 15.85
CA GLY A 65 1.03 7.09 16.44
C GLY A 65 1.20 7.74 17.81
N ASN A 66 0.98 9.06 17.90
CA ASN A 66 1.09 9.81 19.15
C ASN A 66 0.10 9.34 20.22
N LEU A 67 -1.16 9.13 19.85
CA LEU A 67 -2.19 8.63 20.77
C LEU A 67 -1.88 7.20 21.24
N SER A 68 -1.28 6.38 20.37
CA SER A 68 -0.86 5.02 20.69
C SER A 68 0.18 4.99 21.82
N ASP A 69 1.10 5.94 21.82
CA ASP A 69 2.08 6.08 22.89
C ASP A 69 1.46 6.55 24.21
N GLN A 70 0.40 7.36 24.16
CA GLN A 70 -0.27 7.95 25.33
C GLN A 70 -1.33 7.01 25.96
N TYR A 71 -2.16 6.37 25.14
CA TYR A 71 -3.31 5.58 25.61
C TYR A 71 -3.08 4.06 25.55
N GLY A 72 -1.92 3.66 25.07
CA GLY A 72 -1.55 2.25 24.89
C GLY A 72 -1.96 1.70 23.53
N ARG A 73 -1.12 0.85 22.99
CA ARG A 73 -1.22 0.34 21.61
C ARG A 73 -2.45 -0.53 21.38
N LYS A 74 -2.76 -1.40 22.35
CA LYS A 74 -3.90 -2.33 22.28
C LYS A 74 -5.22 -1.60 22.02
N ASN A 75 -5.51 -0.56 22.81
CA ASN A 75 -6.79 0.15 22.73
C ASN A 75 -7.00 0.84 21.38
N LEU A 76 -5.91 1.38 20.81
CA LEU A 76 -6.00 2.05 19.51
C LEU A 76 -6.15 1.05 18.36
N ILE A 77 -5.49 -0.12 18.42
CA ILE A 77 -5.68 -1.19 17.44
C ILE A 77 -7.13 -1.67 17.44
N ILE A 78 -7.70 -1.90 18.62
CA ILE A 78 -9.11 -2.31 18.78
C ILE A 78 -10.03 -1.25 18.18
N PHE A 79 -9.86 0.03 18.58
CA PHE A 79 -10.63 1.14 18.04
C PHE A 79 -10.54 1.21 16.51
N GLY A 80 -9.32 1.14 15.95
CA GLY A 80 -9.09 1.19 14.51
C GLY A 80 -9.77 0.04 13.76
N LEU A 81 -9.72 -1.18 14.31
CA LEU A 81 -10.39 -2.35 13.73
C LEU A 81 -11.91 -2.23 13.77
N ILE A 82 -12.49 -1.72 14.87
CA ILE A 82 -13.95 -1.46 14.97
C ILE A 82 -14.35 -0.42 13.93
N VAL A 83 -13.66 0.70 13.84
CA VAL A 83 -13.97 1.76 12.88
C VAL A 83 -13.85 1.25 11.45
N THR A 84 -12.81 0.48 11.14
CA THR A 84 -12.63 -0.17 9.84
C THR A 84 -13.80 -1.12 9.54
N GLY A 85 -14.19 -1.95 10.50
CA GLY A 85 -15.29 -2.90 10.34
C GLY A 85 -16.63 -2.20 10.10
N LEU A 86 -16.96 -1.19 10.89
CA LEU A 86 -18.17 -0.38 10.71
C LEU A 86 -18.17 0.39 9.39
N ALA A 87 -17.03 0.92 8.98
CA ALA A 87 -16.87 1.59 7.69
C ALA A 87 -17.15 0.64 6.51
N GLN A 88 -16.66 -0.59 6.57
CA GLN A 88 -16.93 -1.60 5.54
C GLN A 88 -18.41 -1.99 5.48
N ILE A 89 -19.03 -2.21 6.64
CA ILE A 89 -20.47 -2.50 6.71
C ILE A 89 -21.27 -1.31 6.17
N GLY A 90 -20.93 -0.08 6.59
CA GLY A 90 -21.56 1.14 6.10
C GLY A 90 -21.41 1.33 4.59
N PHE A 91 -20.25 0.94 4.03
CA PHE A 91 -20.03 0.95 2.58
C PHE A 91 -20.96 -0.02 1.86
N GLY A 92 -21.14 -1.24 2.39
CA GLY A 92 -22.06 -2.25 1.85
C GLY A 92 -23.54 -1.90 2.00
N LEU A 93 -23.90 -1.03 2.95
CA LEU A 93 -25.27 -0.54 3.19
C LEU A 93 -25.57 0.81 2.50
N ALA A 94 -24.59 1.39 1.80
CA ALA A 94 -24.77 2.69 1.17
C ALA A 94 -25.89 2.68 0.13
N THR A 95 -26.72 3.72 0.13
CA THR A 95 -27.77 3.98 -0.86
C THR A 95 -27.44 5.16 -1.76
N ASP A 96 -26.48 5.98 -1.36
CA ASP A 96 -26.05 7.19 -2.05
C ASP A 96 -24.53 7.32 -2.11
N VAL A 97 -24.03 8.03 -3.10
CA VAL A 97 -22.58 8.22 -3.31
C VAL A 97 -21.91 8.92 -2.12
N TRP A 98 -22.56 9.88 -1.45
CA TRP A 98 -21.98 10.56 -0.30
C TRP A 98 -21.70 9.61 0.88
N MET A 99 -22.54 8.57 1.05
CA MET A 99 -22.34 7.54 2.08
C MET A 99 -21.08 6.71 1.78
N LEU A 100 -20.79 6.46 0.50
CA LEU A 100 -19.55 5.80 0.08
C LEU A 100 -18.32 6.64 0.48
N PHE A 101 -18.37 7.96 0.27
CA PHE A 101 -17.30 8.87 0.70
C PHE A 101 -17.11 8.89 2.21
N LEU A 102 -18.20 8.96 2.96
CA LEU A 102 -18.14 8.90 4.44
C LEU A 102 -17.53 7.58 4.92
N ALA A 103 -17.97 6.45 4.37
CA ALA A 103 -17.44 5.15 4.71
C ALA A 103 -15.95 5.02 4.34
N ARG A 104 -15.52 5.58 3.20
CA ARG A 104 -14.10 5.62 2.81
C ARG A 104 -13.27 6.48 3.75
N PHE A 105 -13.77 7.63 4.14
CA PHE A 105 -13.10 8.49 5.12
C PHE A 105 -12.93 7.77 6.46
N LEU A 106 -14.00 7.17 6.98
CA LEU A 106 -13.96 6.38 8.22
C LEU A 106 -13.04 5.16 8.11
N GLY A 107 -13.05 4.47 6.96
CA GLY A 107 -12.15 3.34 6.70
C GLY A 107 -10.68 3.76 6.71
N GLY A 108 -10.35 4.91 6.10
CA GLY A 108 -9.00 5.48 6.12
C GLY A 108 -8.57 5.90 7.52
N LEU A 109 -9.47 6.52 8.28
CA LEU A 109 -9.25 6.83 9.70
C LEU A 109 -9.00 5.54 10.50
N GLY A 110 -9.86 4.53 10.39
CA GLY A 110 -9.69 3.25 11.07
C GLY A 110 -8.34 2.61 10.74
N SER A 111 -7.96 2.57 9.46
CA SER A 111 -6.67 2.03 9.00
C SER A 111 -5.47 2.79 9.59
N ALA A 112 -5.57 4.11 9.75
CA ALA A 112 -4.55 4.93 10.40
C ALA A 112 -4.34 4.53 11.87
N PHE A 113 -5.39 4.09 12.55
CA PHE A 113 -5.33 3.62 13.93
C PHE A 113 -4.96 2.14 14.09
N VAL A 114 -4.75 1.41 12.97
CA VAL A 114 -4.32 0.00 12.97
C VAL A 114 -2.84 -0.12 12.66
N ALA A 115 -2.37 0.33 11.50
CA ALA A 115 -1.04 0.02 11.01
C ALA A 115 0.11 0.59 11.85
N PRO A 116 0.19 1.91 12.18
CA PRO A 116 1.27 2.45 13.00
C PRO A 116 1.30 1.87 14.43
N PRO A 117 0.17 1.75 15.16
CA PRO A 117 0.18 1.11 16.47
C PRO A 117 0.62 -0.35 16.44
N ILE A 118 0.26 -1.13 15.41
CA ILE A 118 0.74 -2.52 15.27
C ILE A 118 2.24 -2.56 15.07
N MET A 119 2.80 -1.73 14.17
CA MET A 119 4.24 -1.68 13.95
C MET A 119 5.01 -1.34 15.24
N ALA A 120 4.50 -0.38 15.99
CA ALA A 120 5.08 0.00 17.27
C ALA A 120 4.94 -1.13 18.31
N PHE A 121 3.79 -1.83 18.35
CA PHE A 121 3.58 -2.94 19.28
C PHE A 121 4.52 -4.12 18.97
N VAL A 122 4.76 -4.42 17.68
CA VAL A 122 5.77 -5.43 17.30
C VAL A 122 7.14 -5.06 17.85
N ALA A 123 7.53 -3.78 17.79
CA ALA A 123 8.79 -3.31 18.37
C ALA A 123 8.84 -3.46 19.90
N ASP A 124 7.69 -3.32 20.58
CA ASP A 124 7.59 -3.45 22.06
C ASP A 124 7.65 -4.92 22.54
N VAL A 125 7.15 -5.88 21.74
CA VAL A 125 7.10 -7.30 22.13
C VAL A 125 8.26 -8.12 21.59
N THR A 126 9.16 -7.53 20.80
CA THR A 126 10.36 -8.17 20.26
C THR A 126 11.64 -7.58 20.88
N THR A 127 12.66 -8.41 21.06
CA THR A 127 13.99 -7.94 21.44
C THR A 127 14.63 -7.19 20.26
N TYR A 128 15.73 -6.46 20.51
CA TYR A 128 16.43 -5.75 19.45
C TYR A 128 16.88 -6.69 18.32
N GLU A 129 17.36 -7.88 18.67
CA GLU A 129 17.84 -8.92 17.74
C GLU A 129 16.68 -9.56 16.94
N GLU A 130 15.50 -9.73 17.56
CA GLU A 130 14.34 -10.34 16.94
C GLU A 130 13.45 -9.33 16.18
N ARG A 131 13.66 -8.03 16.38
CA ARG A 131 12.83 -6.96 15.79
C ARG A 131 12.77 -7.04 14.27
N GLY A 132 13.90 -7.26 13.61
CA GLY A 132 13.96 -7.41 12.17
C GLY A 132 13.10 -8.56 11.66
N LYS A 133 13.13 -9.71 12.36
CA LYS A 133 12.29 -10.87 12.05
C LYS A 133 10.80 -10.56 12.29
N GLY A 134 10.45 -9.92 13.41
CA GLY A 134 9.07 -9.53 13.72
C GLY A 134 8.48 -8.58 12.67
N MET A 135 9.24 -7.57 12.27
CA MET A 135 8.83 -6.61 11.22
C MET A 135 8.72 -7.28 9.84
N GLY A 136 9.63 -8.21 9.52
CA GLY A 136 9.56 -9.01 8.30
C GLY A 136 8.29 -9.87 8.23
N MET A 137 7.95 -10.54 9.33
CA MET A 137 6.72 -11.33 9.45
C MET A 137 5.46 -10.44 9.31
N LEU A 138 5.49 -9.23 9.89
CA LEU A 138 4.41 -8.26 9.72
C LEU A 138 4.27 -7.83 8.27
N GLY A 139 5.38 -7.54 7.59
CA GLY A 139 5.40 -7.22 6.15
C GLY A 139 4.86 -8.36 5.29
N ALA A 140 5.18 -9.61 5.61
CA ALA A 140 4.62 -10.78 4.95
C ALA A 140 3.10 -10.89 5.14
N ALA A 141 2.60 -10.65 6.36
CA ALA A 141 1.16 -10.63 6.63
C ALA A 141 0.43 -9.52 5.85
N MET A 142 1.04 -8.33 5.74
CA MET A 142 0.52 -7.24 4.91
C MET A 142 0.42 -7.65 3.43
N SER A 143 1.48 -8.20 2.88
CA SER A 143 1.55 -8.62 1.47
C SER A 143 0.55 -9.74 1.17
N LEU A 144 0.46 -10.74 2.06
CA LEU A 144 -0.50 -11.83 1.91
C LEU A 144 -1.95 -11.34 1.98
N GLY A 145 -2.27 -10.43 2.91
CA GLY A 145 -3.62 -9.84 2.99
C GLY A 145 -3.99 -9.09 1.71
N PHE A 146 -3.09 -8.26 1.22
CA PHE A 146 -3.31 -7.48 0.00
C PHE A 146 -3.37 -8.36 -1.27
N MET A 147 -2.62 -9.47 -1.31
CA MET A 147 -2.62 -10.42 -2.43
C MET A 147 -3.89 -11.30 -2.45
N ILE A 148 -4.28 -11.84 -1.28
CA ILE A 148 -5.42 -12.78 -1.17
C ILE A 148 -6.75 -12.01 -1.18
N GLY A 149 -6.76 -10.76 -0.67
CA GLY A 149 -7.95 -9.93 -0.57
C GLY A 149 -8.76 -9.86 -1.87
N PRO A 150 -8.19 -9.47 -3.02
CA PRO A 150 -8.91 -9.43 -4.29
C PRO A 150 -9.52 -10.78 -4.67
N GLY A 151 -8.81 -11.89 -4.42
CA GLY A 151 -9.34 -13.24 -4.65
C GLY A 151 -10.62 -13.49 -3.87
N ILE A 152 -10.58 -13.25 -2.56
CA ILE A 152 -11.77 -13.37 -1.70
C ILE A 152 -12.89 -12.46 -2.20
N GLY A 153 -12.59 -11.19 -2.50
CA GLY A 153 -13.57 -10.20 -2.96
C GLY A 153 -14.27 -10.61 -4.24
N GLY A 154 -13.49 -11.02 -5.25
CA GLY A 154 -14.04 -11.48 -6.53
C GLY A 154 -14.92 -12.71 -6.41
N PHE A 155 -14.54 -13.70 -5.58
CA PHE A 155 -15.34 -14.90 -5.36
C PHE A 155 -16.62 -14.60 -4.56
N LEU A 156 -16.55 -13.77 -3.53
CA LEU A 156 -17.71 -13.40 -2.73
C LEU A 156 -18.72 -12.53 -3.52
N ALA A 157 -18.26 -11.77 -4.49
CA ALA A 157 -19.09 -10.99 -5.39
C ALA A 157 -20.05 -11.86 -6.23
N LYS A 158 -19.76 -13.16 -6.42
CA LYS A 158 -20.70 -14.10 -7.06
C LYS A 158 -21.99 -14.31 -6.27
N VAL A 159 -21.94 -14.14 -4.95
CA VAL A 159 -23.12 -14.24 -4.07
C VAL A 159 -23.92 -12.93 -4.14
N SER A 160 -23.26 -11.81 -3.92
CA SER A 160 -23.79 -10.44 -4.03
C SER A 160 -22.65 -9.44 -4.06
N LEU A 161 -22.81 -8.33 -4.77
CA LEU A 161 -21.85 -7.22 -4.79
C LEU A 161 -21.68 -6.57 -3.40
N HIS A 162 -22.62 -6.73 -2.49
CA HIS A 162 -22.55 -6.22 -1.11
C HIS A 162 -21.79 -7.18 -0.17
N PHE A 163 -21.79 -8.48 -0.47
CA PHE A 163 -21.29 -9.52 0.44
C PHE A 163 -19.77 -9.37 0.76
N PRO A 164 -18.89 -8.98 -0.15
CA PRO A 164 -17.49 -8.71 0.14
C PRO A 164 -17.30 -7.66 1.24
N PHE A 165 -18.10 -6.60 1.26
CA PHE A 165 -18.01 -5.54 2.25
C PHE A 165 -18.44 -6.02 3.64
N PHE A 166 -19.52 -6.79 3.73
CA PHE A 166 -19.99 -7.34 5.00
C PHE A 166 -19.01 -8.36 5.57
N THR A 167 -18.40 -9.19 4.74
CA THR A 167 -17.40 -10.16 5.20
C THR A 167 -16.11 -9.47 5.67
N ALA A 168 -15.64 -8.43 4.96
CA ALA A 168 -14.51 -7.63 5.39
C ALA A 168 -14.80 -6.91 6.72
N GLY A 169 -16.01 -6.37 6.86
CA GLY A 169 -16.45 -5.71 8.09
C GLY A 169 -16.53 -6.68 9.27
N ALA A 170 -17.15 -7.84 9.08
CA ALA A 170 -17.25 -8.88 10.10
C ALA A 170 -15.86 -9.40 10.52
N ALA A 171 -14.94 -9.61 9.56
CA ALA A 171 -13.58 -10.05 9.84
C ALA A 171 -12.81 -9.01 10.68
N ALA A 172 -12.95 -7.72 10.39
CA ALA A 172 -12.31 -6.65 11.15
C ALA A 172 -12.87 -6.55 12.58
N ILE A 173 -14.20 -6.69 12.76
CA ILE A 173 -14.82 -6.71 14.09
C ILE A 173 -14.37 -7.95 14.87
N LEU A 174 -14.34 -9.12 14.24
CA LEU A 174 -13.83 -10.34 14.86
C LEU A 174 -12.37 -10.18 15.30
N ALA A 175 -11.53 -9.61 14.44
CA ALA A 175 -10.13 -9.32 14.76
C ALA A 175 -10.02 -8.35 15.97
N SER A 176 -10.91 -7.37 16.07
CA SER A 176 -11.01 -6.46 17.21
C SER A 176 -11.36 -7.22 18.51
N ILE A 177 -12.35 -8.09 18.47
CA ILE A 177 -12.78 -8.92 19.62
C ILE A 177 -11.63 -9.83 20.06
N LEU A 178 -10.97 -10.52 19.13
CA LEU A 178 -9.82 -11.36 19.43
C LEU A 178 -8.67 -10.55 20.05
N SER A 179 -8.43 -9.33 19.52
CA SER A 179 -7.42 -8.42 20.07
C SER A 179 -7.74 -7.97 21.49
N TYR A 180 -9.03 -7.75 21.79
CA TYR A 180 -9.46 -7.39 23.15
C TYR A 180 -9.11 -8.47 24.18
N PHE A 181 -9.36 -9.73 23.86
CA PHE A 181 -9.10 -10.85 24.78
C PHE A 181 -7.66 -11.31 24.80
N LEU A 182 -6.97 -11.30 23.66
CA LEU A 182 -5.70 -12.01 23.49
C LEU A 182 -4.47 -11.08 23.51
N LEU A 183 -4.60 -9.79 23.16
CA LEU A 183 -3.46 -8.89 23.23
C LEU A 183 -3.17 -8.47 24.68
N PRO A 184 -1.91 -8.49 25.13
CA PRO A 184 -1.54 -7.95 26.43
C PRO A 184 -1.74 -6.45 26.48
N SER A 185 -2.11 -5.94 27.66
CA SER A 185 -2.20 -4.49 27.88
C SER A 185 -0.80 -3.88 27.80
N THR A 186 -0.65 -2.87 26.96
CA THR A 186 0.58 -2.07 26.88
C THR A 186 0.47 -0.87 27.83
N LYS A 187 1.50 -0.69 28.66
CA LYS A 187 1.57 0.52 29.50
C LYS A 187 1.87 1.72 28.60
N PRO A 188 1.23 2.88 28.87
CA PRO A 188 1.58 4.11 28.18
C PRO A 188 3.06 4.43 28.37
N ASN A 189 3.76 4.76 27.29
CA ASN A 189 5.16 5.16 27.38
C ASN A 189 5.23 6.68 27.58
N THR A 190 5.02 7.12 28.82
CA THR A 190 5.04 8.54 29.22
C THR A 190 6.46 9.15 29.22
N ALA A 191 7.50 8.33 29.04
CA ALA A 191 8.89 8.77 29.13
C ALA A 191 9.46 9.35 27.80
N GLN A 192 8.82 9.13 26.65
CA GLN A 192 9.24 9.79 25.43
C GLN A 192 8.81 11.25 25.43
N LYS A 193 9.75 12.14 25.80
CA LYS A 193 9.61 13.58 25.59
C LYS A 193 9.13 13.81 24.16
N LYS A 194 8.01 14.54 24.01
CA LYS A 194 7.54 15.08 22.72
C LYS A 194 8.71 15.78 22.04
N GLN A 195 9.42 15.09 21.17
CA GLN A 195 10.22 15.81 20.19
C GLN A 195 9.21 16.63 19.38
N LYS A 196 9.36 17.95 19.41
CA LYS A 196 8.63 18.83 18.50
C LYS A 196 8.95 18.36 17.08
N GLN A 197 8.11 17.53 16.51
CA GLN A 197 8.22 17.22 15.10
C GLN A 197 7.89 18.51 14.35
N ASP A 198 8.82 18.93 13.51
CA ASP A 198 8.57 20.02 12.55
C ASP A 198 7.31 19.69 11.73
N ASN A 199 6.57 20.71 11.37
CA ASN A 199 5.41 20.54 10.49
C ASN A 199 5.82 19.76 9.22
N LEU A 200 5.01 18.79 8.80
CA LEU A 200 5.31 17.92 7.67
C LEU A 200 5.69 18.71 6.40
N ALA A 201 5.01 19.83 6.13
CA ALA A 201 5.35 20.72 5.01
C ALA A 201 6.78 21.25 5.11
N LYS A 202 7.26 21.60 6.32
CA LYS A 202 8.64 22.05 6.55
C LYS A 202 9.64 20.91 6.38
N GLN A 203 9.29 19.71 6.83
CA GLN A 203 10.10 18.49 6.63
C GLN A 203 10.22 18.17 5.14
N MET A 204 9.15 18.25 4.39
CA MET A 204 9.15 18.05 2.93
C MET A 204 9.96 19.12 2.20
N ALA A 205 9.86 20.39 2.59
CA ALA A 205 10.70 21.45 2.03
C ALA A 205 12.18 21.21 2.31
N ARG A 206 12.53 20.75 3.52
CA ARG A 206 13.90 20.36 3.88
C ARG A 206 14.42 19.18 3.06
N SER A 207 13.54 18.24 2.68
CA SER A 207 13.92 17.02 1.94
C SER A 207 14.53 17.30 0.58
N ILE A 208 14.24 18.44 -0.05
CA ILE A 208 14.77 18.85 -1.38
C ILE A 208 16.32 18.90 -1.38
N HIS A 209 16.90 19.22 -0.23
CA HIS A 209 18.35 19.34 -0.07
C HIS A 209 19.02 18.04 0.42
N MET A 210 18.24 16.96 0.63
CA MET A 210 18.78 15.70 1.14
C MET A 210 19.39 14.85 0.02
N PRO A 211 20.46 14.08 0.30
CA PRO A 211 21.13 13.26 -0.71
C PRO A 211 20.22 12.19 -1.31
N TYR A 212 19.19 11.76 -0.58
CA TYR A 212 18.21 10.77 -1.01
C TYR A 212 16.92 11.38 -1.62
N PHE A 213 16.88 12.68 -1.91
CA PHE A 213 15.67 13.34 -2.44
C PHE A 213 15.14 12.68 -3.71
N VAL A 214 16.02 12.30 -4.65
CA VAL A 214 15.59 11.61 -5.88
C VAL A 214 14.94 10.27 -5.57
N MET A 215 15.39 9.55 -4.53
CA MET A 215 14.77 8.30 -4.09
C MET A 215 13.34 8.54 -3.55
N LEU A 216 13.12 9.67 -2.86
CA LEU A 216 11.78 10.06 -2.41
C LEU A 216 10.85 10.35 -3.60
N ILE A 217 11.35 11.04 -4.64
CA ILE A 217 10.58 11.26 -5.88
C ILE A 217 10.25 9.94 -6.57
N ILE A 218 11.20 9.01 -6.64
CA ILE A 218 10.95 7.68 -7.18
C ILE A 218 9.83 6.98 -6.39
N MET A 219 9.83 7.06 -5.05
CA MET A 219 8.78 6.45 -4.23
C MET A 219 7.42 7.11 -4.41
N LEU A 220 7.35 8.43 -4.60
CA LEU A 220 6.10 9.13 -4.94
C LEU A 220 5.55 8.64 -6.27
N VAL A 221 6.39 8.67 -7.32
CA VAL A 221 6.00 8.28 -8.69
C VAL A 221 5.65 6.79 -8.76
N PHE A 222 6.40 5.94 -8.08
CA PHE A 222 6.12 4.52 -7.95
C PHE A 222 4.75 4.27 -7.31
N SER A 223 4.46 4.93 -6.16
CA SER A 223 3.17 4.78 -5.48
C SER A 223 2.02 5.34 -6.31
N PHE A 224 2.24 6.47 -6.99
CA PHE A 224 1.32 7.02 -7.98
C PHE A 224 1.03 6.00 -9.09
N GLY A 225 2.07 5.40 -9.69
CA GLY A 225 1.94 4.45 -10.79
C GLY A 225 1.16 3.18 -10.41
N ILE A 226 1.45 2.60 -9.24
CA ILE A 226 0.69 1.44 -8.73
C ILE A 226 -0.76 1.82 -8.47
N ALA A 227 -1.01 2.92 -7.77
CA ALA A 227 -2.37 3.32 -7.41
C ALA A 227 -3.20 3.70 -8.65
N ASN A 228 -2.57 4.39 -9.63
CA ASN A 228 -3.18 4.64 -10.95
C ASN A 228 -3.56 3.32 -11.63
N PHE A 229 -2.59 2.41 -11.78
CA PHE A 229 -2.82 1.13 -12.47
C PHE A 229 -3.91 0.30 -11.80
N GLN A 230 -3.88 0.15 -10.47
CA GLN A 230 -4.88 -0.63 -9.74
C GLN A 230 -6.29 -0.05 -9.85
N THR A 231 -6.41 1.29 -9.82
CA THR A 231 -7.69 1.97 -9.95
C THR A 231 -8.27 1.79 -11.35
N THR A 232 -7.44 2.00 -12.37
CA THR A 232 -7.92 2.02 -13.76
C THR A 232 -8.01 0.64 -14.39
N LEU A 233 -7.17 -0.32 -13.99
CA LEU A 233 -7.21 -1.67 -14.55
C LEU A 233 -8.59 -2.30 -14.37
N SER A 234 -9.15 -2.25 -13.16
CA SER A 234 -10.46 -2.83 -12.88
C SER A 234 -11.56 -2.18 -13.73
N LEU A 235 -11.56 -0.85 -13.84
CA LEU A 235 -12.49 -0.11 -14.70
C LEU A 235 -12.32 -0.46 -16.18
N PHE A 236 -11.08 -0.41 -16.67
CA PHE A 236 -10.75 -0.61 -18.08
C PHE A 236 -11.16 -2.00 -18.58
N VAL A 237 -10.85 -3.05 -17.82
CA VAL A 237 -11.18 -4.41 -18.23
C VAL A 237 -12.69 -4.69 -18.09
N THR A 238 -13.37 -4.05 -17.14
CA THR A 238 -14.83 -4.13 -17.02
C THR A 238 -15.55 -3.42 -18.17
N GLU A 239 -15.09 -2.22 -18.54
CA GLU A 239 -15.77 -1.46 -19.61
C GLU A 239 -15.41 -1.94 -21.02
N LYS A 240 -14.14 -2.27 -21.26
CA LYS A 240 -13.65 -2.65 -22.59
C LYS A 240 -13.94 -4.11 -22.93
N PHE A 241 -13.88 -5.02 -21.95
CA PHE A 241 -13.93 -6.46 -22.17
C PHE A 241 -15.05 -7.16 -21.40
N ASN A 242 -15.86 -6.42 -20.62
CA ASN A 242 -16.92 -6.96 -19.75
C ASN A 242 -16.43 -8.03 -18.76
N TYR A 243 -15.19 -7.83 -18.21
CA TYR A 243 -14.66 -8.76 -17.23
C TYR A 243 -15.40 -8.65 -15.91
N THR A 244 -15.64 -9.82 -15.32
CA THR A 244 -16.28 -9.96 -14.01
C THR A 244 -15.32 -9.65 -12.87
N PRO A 245 -15.82 -9.39 -11.64
CA PRO A 245 -14.97 -9.25 -10.46
C PRO A 245 -14.03 -10.45 -10.22
N VAL A 246 -14.43 -11.65 -10.66
CA VAL A 246 -13.59 -12.85 -10.57
C VAL A 246 -12.41 -12.79 -11.53
N ASP A 247 -12.63 -12.34 -12.76
CA ASP A 247 -11.55 -12.19 -13.75
C ASP A 247 -10.52 -11.17 -13.28
N ILE A 248 -10.99 -10.04 -12.75
CA ILE A 248 -10.12 -9.01 -12.17
C ILE A 248 -9.34 -9.56 -10.96
N ALA A 249 -10.01 -10.32 -10.09
CA ALA A 249 -9.39 -10.95 -8.94
C ALA A 249 -8.27 -11.91 -9.35
N ILE A 250 -8.48 -12.73 -10.39
CA ILE A 250 -7.46 -13.65 -10.90
C ILE A 250 -6.24 -12.87 -11.40
N ILE A 251 -6.44 -11.79 -12.17
CA ILE A 251 -5.34 -10.94 -12.67
C ILE A 251 -4.51 -10.38 -11.51
N LEU A 252 -5.17 -9.84 -10.47
CA LEU A 252 -4.49 -9.23 -9.33
C LEU A 252 -3.78 -10.27 -8.46
N VAL A 253 -4.42 -11.42 -8.20
CA VAL A 253 -3.85 -12.50 -7.37
C VAL A 253 -2.64 -13.12 -8.06
N VAL A 254 -2.74 -13.45 -9.35
CA VAL A 254 -1.62 -14.05 -10.11
C VAL A 254 -0.46 -13.07 -10.20
N GLY A 255 -0.73 -11.81 -10.55
CA GLY A 255 0.30 -10.77 -10.61
C GLY A 255 0.98 -10.55 -9.25
N GLY A 256 0.20 -10.49 -8.17
CA GLY A 256 0.72 -10.35 -6.81
C GLY A 256 1.53 -11.55 -6.35
N ALA A 257 1.02 -12.77 -6.58
CA ALA A 257 1.71 -14.01 -6.22
C ALA A 257 3.06 -14.15 -6.94
N PHE A 258 3.08 -13.88 -8.24
CA PHE A 258 4.32 -13.90 -9.03
C PHE A 258 5.32 -12.85 -8.54
N GLY A 259 4.86 -11.64 -8.24
CA GLY A 259 5.68 -10.58 -7.64
C GLY A 259 6.30 -11.00 -6.31
N VAL A 260 5.53 -11.64 -5.41
CA VAL A 260 6.03 -12.15 -4.13
C VAL A 260 7.10 -13.23 -4.33
N VAL A 261 6.88 -14.19 -5.24
CA VAL A 261 7.86 -15.23 -5.57
C VAL A 261 9.18 -14.60 -6.06
N VAL A 262 9.10 -13.66 -6.99
CA VAL A 262 10.28 -12.95 -7.52
C VAL A 262 10.98 -12.16 -6.41
N GLN A 263 10.22 -11.49 -5.53
CA GLN A 263 10.79 -10.77 -4.40
C GLN A 263 11.51 -11.69 -3.40
N MET A 264 10.96 -12.87 -3.12
CA MET A 264 11.57 -13.80 -2.16
C MET A 264 12.85 -14.46 -2.67
N PHE A 265 12.87 -14.85 -3.94
CA PHE A 265 13.94 -15.70 -4.47
C PHE A 265 14.93 -14.96 -5.39
N ILE A 266 14.52 -13.88 -6.03
CA ILE A 266 15.30 -13.24 -7.11
C ILE A 266 15.88 -11.89 -6.67
N ILE A 267 15.27 -11.18 -5.72
CA ILE A 267 15.69 -9.81 -5.37
C ILE A 267 17.13 -9.77 -4.84
N THR A 268 17.50 -10.66 -3.93
CA THR A 268 18.86 -10.68 -3.32
C THR A 268 19.94 -10.99 -4.37
N PRO A 269 19.82 -12.03 -5.21
CA PRO A 269 20.73 -12.23 -6.33
C PRO A 269 20.84 -11.02 -7.28
N LEU A 270 19.72 -10.35 -7.57
CA LEU A 270 19.73 -9.16 -8.43
C LEU A 270 20.52 -8.01 -7.81
N PHE A 271 20.31 -7.73 -6.51
CA PHE A 271 21.03 -6.66 -5.81
C PHE A 271 22.53 -6.94 -5.75
N ASN A 272 22.89 -8.18 -5.42
CA ASN A 272 24.30 -8.59 -5.35
C ASN A 272 25.03 -8.54 -6.70
N ARG A 273 24.32 -8.81 -7.81
CA ARG A 273 24.93 -8.85 -9.15
C ARG A 273 24.91 -7.50 -9.85
N PHE A 274 23.86 -6.72 -9.71
CA PHE A 274 23.64 -5.51 -10.51
C PHE A 274 23.63 -4.22 -9.69
N GLY A 275 23.49 -4.30 -8.37
CA GLY A 275 23.26 -3.16 -7.49
C GLY A 275 21.80 -2.69 -7.50
N GLU A 276 21.38 -2.07 -6.39
CA GLU A 276 20.00 -1.66 -6.18
C GLU A 276 19.54 -0.60 -7.21
N MET A 277 20.42 0.34 -7.58
CA MET A 277 20.03 1.43 -8.48
C MET A 277 19.73 0.96 -9.90
N LYS A 278 20.52 0.01 -10.44
CA LYS A 278 20.19 -0.60 -11.74
C LYS A 278 18.89 -1.36 -11.71
N VAL A 279 18.60 -2.08 -10.60
CA VAL A 279 17.31 -2.77 -10.43
C VAL A 279 16.17 -1.77 -10.43
N VAL A 280 16.30 -0.63 -9.75
CA VAL A 280 15.29 0.45 -9.78
C VAL A 280 15.06 0.96 -11.20
N LEU A 281 16.13 1.33 -11.91
CA LEU A 281 16.04 1.88 -13.27
C LEU A 281 15.38 0.91 -14.24
N VAL A 282 15.86 -0.34 -14.28
CA VAL A 282 15.31 -1.36 -15.19
C VAL A 282 13.82 -1.60 -14.90
N ASN A 283 13.45 -1.69 -13.62
CA ASN A 283 12.06 -1.96 -13.26
C ASN A 283 11.14 -0.73 -13.46
N LEU A 284 11.63 0.51 -13.31
CA LEU A 284 10.88 1.71 -13.70
C LEU A 284 10.58 1.71 -15.19
N PHE A 285 11.57 1.37 -16.03
CA PHE A 285 11.39 1.28 -17.47
C PHE A 285 10.40 0.17 -17.84
N ILE A 286 10.57 -1.04 -17.29
CA ILE A 286 9.64 -2.16 -17.53
C ILE A 286 8.23 -1.80 -17.10
N ALA A 287 8.04 -1.17 -15.93
CA ALA A 287 6.73 -0.76 -15.47
C ALA A 287 6.08 0.29 -16.40
N ALA A 288 6.86 1.26 -16.89
CA ALA A 288 6.38 2.27 -17.82
C ALA A 288 5.95 1.66 -19.18
N VAL A 289 6.71 0.71 -19.68
CA VAL A 289 6.39 -0.01 -20.93
C VAL A 289 5.16 -0.91 -20.70
N ALA A 290 5.11 -1.65 -19.60
CA ALA A 290 4.00 -2.56 -19.32
C ALA A 290 2.66 -1.82 -19.18
N ILE A 291 2.63 -0.70 -18.46
CA ILE A 291 1.40 0.09 -18.32
C ILE A 291 0.93 0.66 -19.67
N PHE A 292 1.84 0.99 -20.57
CA PHE A 292 1.51 1.45 -21.91
C PHE A 292 1.00 0.32 -22.80
N LEU A 293 1.63 -0.87 -22.73
CA LEU A 293 1.26 -2.04 -23.51
C LEU A 293 -0.14 -2.55 -23.23
N ILE A 294 -0.71 -2.29 -22.03
CA ILE A 294 -2.09 -2.70 -21.69
C ILE A 294 -3.12 -2.17 -22.68
N LEU A 295 -2.82 -1.04 -23.35
CA LEU A 295 -3.70 -0.42 -24.33
C LEU A 295 -3.86 -1.23 -25.62
N PHE A 296 -2.83 -1.98 -25.99
CA PHE A 296 -2.72 -2.69 -27.27
C PHE A 296 -3.04 -4.17 -27.17
N VAL A 297 -3.13 -4.70 -25.94
CA VAL A 297 -3.44 -6.12 -25.75
C VAL A 297 -4.94 -6.35 -25.67
N SER A 298 -5.37 -7.52 -26.13
CA SER A 298 -6.73 -8.00 -26.05
C SER A 298 -6.75 -9.46 -25.61
N GLY A 299 -7.85 -9.86 -24.97
CA GLY A 299 -7.98 -11.20 -24.44
C GLY A 299 -7.32 -11.39 -23.07
N PHE A 300 -7.90 -12.30 -22.29
CA PHE A 300 -7.58 -12.50 -20.89
C PHE A 300 -6.10 -12.86 -20.64
N ALA A 301 -5.54 -13.77 -21.45
CA ALA A 301 -4.17 -14.25 -21.26
C ALA A 301 -3.12 -13.14 -21.44
N LEU A 302 -3.27 -12.30 -22.46
CA LEU A 302 -2.33 -11.20 -22.71
C LEU A 302 -2.42 -10.10 -21.64
N ILE A 303 -3.63 -9.76 -21.21
CA ILE A 303 -3.85 -8.81 -20.11
C ILE A 303 -3.22 -9.35 -18.83
N LEU A 304 -3.44 -10.63 -18.51
CA LEU A 304 -2.83 -11.30 -17.35
C LEU A 304 -1.30 -11.22 -17.40
N VAL A 305 -0.69 -11.52 -18.56
CA VAL A 305 0.78 -11.46 -18.73
C VAL A 305 1.30 -10.03 -18.51
N VAL A 306 0.71 -9.04 -19.17
CA VAL A 306 1.18 -7.65 -19.08
C VAL A 306 0.97 -7.09 -17.67
N ALA A 307 -0.17 -7.37 -17.03
CA ALA A 307 -0.44 -6.99 -15.66
C ALA A 307 0.54 -7.68 -14.67
N THR A 308 0.90 -8.93 -14.91
CA THR A 308 1.89 -9.66 -14.10
C THR A 308 3.29 -9.07 -14.26
N ILE A 309 3.69 -8.68 -15.48
CA ILE A 309 4.97 -7.98 -15.72
C ILE A 309 5.00 -6.65 -14.96
N PHE A 310 3.93 -5.84 -15.04
CA PHE A 310 3.82 -4.59 -14.29
C PHE A 310 3.91 -4.81 -12.78
N SER A 311 3.15 -5.76 -12.25
CA SER A 311 3.13 -6.09 -10.82
C SER A 311 4.50 -6.56 -10.33
N THR A 312 5.19 -7.39 -11.11
CA THR A 312 6.52 -7.90 -10.78
C THR A 312 7.56 -6.78 -10.77
N ALA A 313 7.57 -5.94 -11.81
CA ALA A 313 8.50 -4.82 -11.90
C ALA A 313 8.30 -3.85 -10.70
N THR A 314 7.06 -3.52 -10.40
CA THR A 314 6.76 -2.61 -9.28
C THR A 314 7.09 -3.23 -7.92
N THR A 315 6.91 -4.52 -7.71
CA THR A 315 7.24 -5.20 -6.45
C THR A 315 8.74 -5.10 -6.10
N LEU A 316 9.63 -5.02 -7.09
CA LEU A 316 11.09 -4.92 -6.87
C LEU A 316 11.56 -3.48 -6.57
N ILE A 317 10.83 -2.45 -7.00
CA ILE A 317 11.25 -1.03 -6.84
C ILE A 317 11.28 -0.64 -5.37
N ARG A 318 10.22 -0.93 -4.60
CA ARG A 318 10.07 -0.47 -3.21
C ARG A 318 11.21 -0.92 -2.30
N PRO A 319 11.59 -2.22 -2.22
CA PRO A 319 12.70 -2.66 -1.39
C PRO A 319 14.04 -2.11 -1.86
N ALA A 320 14.27 -1.99 -3.17
CA ALA A 320 15.49 -1.41 -3.71
C ALA A 320 15.66 0.06 -3.29
N VAL A 321 14.62 0.88 -3.44
CA VAL A 321 14.64 2.29 -3.04
C VAL A 321 14.77 2.45 -1.53
N ASN A 322 14.09 1.61 -0.73
CA ASN A 322 14.23 1.63 0.73
C ASN A 322 15.68 1.36 1.17
N THR A 323 16.35 0.41 0.52
CA THR A 323 17.77 0.11 0.77
C THR A 323 18.65 1.31 0.41
N LEU A 324 18.42 1.94 -0.74
CA LEU A 324 19.17 3.13 -1.16
C LEU A 324 18.94 4.32 -0.21
N ILE A 325 17.70 4.58 0.20
CA ILE A 325 17.39 5.62 1.19
C ILE A 325 18.15 5.34 2.49
N SER A 326 18.12 4.10 2.98
CA SER A 326 18.81 3.73 4.21
C SER A 326 20.34 3.93 4.10
N LYS A 327 20.95 3.57 2.97
CA LYS A 327 22.39 3.80 2.72
C LYS A 327 22.73 5.29 2.69
N LEU A 328 21.90 6.11 2.05
CA LEU A 328 22.14 7.55 1.89
C LEU A 328 21.74 8.39 3.12
N ALA A 329 20.87 7.88 3.99
CA ALA A 329 20.40 8.61 5.17
C ALA A 329 21.35 8.52 6.37
N GLU A 330 22.33 7.61 6.35
CA GLU A 330 23.35 7.42 7.41
C GLU A 330 22.75 7.45 8.83
N LYS A 331 22.84 8.59 9.52
CA LYS A 331 22.39 8.76 10.91
C LYS A 331 20.93 9.17 11.05
N GLU A 332 20.28 9.65 9.99
CA GLU A 332 18.90 10.19 10.02
C GLU A 332 17.85 9.15 9.53
N GLN A 333 18.03 7.86 9.82
CA GLN A 333 17.20 6.76 9.34
C GLN A 333 15.69 6.95 9.63
N GLY A 334 15.34 7.40 10.85
CA GLY A 334 13.95 7.62 11.24
C GLY A 334 13.30 8.76 10.46
N PHE A 335 14.04 9.86 10.25
CA PHE A 335 13.56 11.01 9.47
C PHE A 335 13.37 10.65 8.00
N ALA A 336 14.32 9.94 7.41
CA ALA A 336 14.27 9.47 6.02
C ALA A 336 13.10 8.50 5.80
N ALA A 337 12.87 7.55 6.72
CA ALA A 337 11.74 6.63 6.67
C ALA A 337 10.39 7.37 6.78
N GLY A 338 10.30 8.38 7.66
CA GLY A 338 9.12 9.24 7.78
C GLY A 338 8.81 9.98 6.48
N LEU A 339 9.82 10.61 5.87
CA LEU A 339 9.68 11.27 4.57
C LEU A 339 9.28 10.29 3.47
N ASN A 340 9.91 9.13 3.41
CA ASN A 340 9.57 8.09 2.44
C ASN A 340 8.08 7.71 2.52
N ASN A 341 7.56 7.48 3.71
CA ASN A 341 6.14 7.18 3.91
C ASN A 341 5.23 8.35 3.51
N ALA A 342 5.64 9.60 3.77
CA ALA A 342 4.88 10.78 3.35
C ALA A 342 4.79 10.90 1.83
N TYR A 343 5.92 10.71 1.11
CA TYR A 343 5.96 10.75 -0.35
C TYR A 343 5.14 9.61 -0.97
N MET A 344 5.21 8.39 -0.40
CA MET A 344 4.36 7.26 -0.81
C MET A 344 2.87 7.58 -0.62
N SER A 345 2.51 8.16 0.52
CA SER A 345 1.11 8.50 0.80
C SER A 345 0.55 9.54 -0.16
N LEU A 346 1.37 10.54 -0.54
CA LEU A 346 1.01 11.51 -1.58
C LEU A 346 0.78 10.82 -2.94
N GLY A 347 1.64 9.90 -3.33
CA GLY A 347 1.46 9.11 -4.55
C GLY A 347 0.17 8.31 -4.54
N ASN A 348 -0.13 7.64 -3.42
CA ASN A 348 -1.36 6.86 -3.23
C ASN A 348 -2.63 7.72 -3.17
N MET A 349 -2.53 8.99 -2.83
CA MET A 349 -3.65 9.94 -2.82
C MET A 349 -3.88 10.54 -4.22
N ILE A 350 -2.82 11.04 -4.85
CA ILE A 350 -2.90 11.75 -6.13
C ILE A 350 -3.16 10.77 -7.28
N GLY A 351 -2.56 9.57 -7.23
CA GLY A 351 -2.66 8.57 -8.28
C GLY A 351 -4.11 8.23 -8.65
N PRO A 352 -4.91 7.71 -7.71
CA PRO A 352 -6.30 7.35 -7.99
C PRO A 352 -7.18 8.54 -8.38
N ALA A 353 -6.99 9.70 -7.73
CA ALA A 353 -7.75 10.90 -8.03
C ALA A 353 -7.58 11.35 -9.49
N LEU A 354 -6.32 11.46 -9.93
CA LEU A 354 -6.01 11.79 -11.33
C LEU A 354 -6.41 10.68 -12.29
N ALA A 355 -6.19 9.43 -11.90
CA ALA A 355 -6.55 8.27 -12.71
C ALA A 355 -8.04 8.24 -13.03
N GLY A 356 -8.90 8.47 -12.04
CA GLY A 356 -10.33 8.51 -12.23
C GLY A 356 -10.80 9.67 -13.13
N LEU A 357 -10.25 10.87 -12.91
CA LEU A 357 -10.54 12.05 -13.77
C LEU A 357 -10.13 11.83 -15.23
N LEU A 358 -8.92 11.30 -15.43
CA LEU A 358 -8.40 10.98 -16.76
C LEU A 358 -9.19 9.87 -17.45
N PHE A 359 -9.67 8.90 -16.68
CA PHE A 359 -10.45 7.78 -17.20
C PHE A 359 -11.80 8.25 -17.77
N ASP A 360 -12.51 9.13 -17.07
CA ASP A 360 -13.80 9.67 -17.52
C ASP A 360 -13.64 10.56 -18.76
N TRP A 361 -12.48 11.22 -18.92
CA TRP A 361 -12.18 11.95 -20.15
C TRP A 361 -11.90 10.99 -21.32
N ASN A 362 -11.03 10.00 -21.13
CA ASN A 362 -10.76 8.93 -22.08
C ASN A 362 -10.14 7.73 -21.34
N MET A 363 -10.70 6.53 -21.51
CA MET A 363 -10.29 5.32 -20.80
C MET A 363 -8.81 4.95 -20.99
N ASN A 364 -8.16 5.45 -22.06
CA ASN A 364 -6.75 5.22 -22.35
C ASN A 364 -5.81 6.23 -21.66
N SER A 365 -6.33 7.43 -21.34
CA SER A 365 -5.53 8.54 -20.81
C SER A 365 -4.76 8.23 -19.54
N PRO A 366 -5.30 7.48 -18.52
CA PRO A 366 -4.55 7.15 -17.32
C PRO A 366 -3.30 6.31 -17.59
N TYR A 367 -3.36 5.43 -18.58
CA TYR A 367 -2.24 4.55 -18.96
C TYR A 367 -1.15 5.32 -19.68
N ILE A 368 -1.53 6.20 -20.63
CA ILE A 368 -0.60 7.07 -21.33
C ILE A 368 0.11 8.01 -20.34
N PHE A 369 -0.67 8.66 -19.47
CA PHE A 369 -0.16 9.59 -18.46
C PHE A 369 0.73 8.88 -17.44
N GLY A 370 0.31 7.72 -16.94
CA GLY A 370 1.09 6.88 -16.03
C GLY A 370 2.42 6.43 -16.63
N SER A 371 2.41 6.01 -17.91
CA SER A 371 3.62 5.65 -18.63
C SER A 371 4.58 6.84 -18.78
N ILE A 372 4.08 8.00 -19.17
CA ILE A 372 4.88 9.23 -19.33
C ILE A 372 5.53 9.62 -18.00
N ILE A 373 4.79 9.60 -16.88
CA ILE A 373 5.33 9.95 -15.56
C ILE A 373 6.41 8.94 -15.12
N LEU A 374 6.18 7.63 -15.32
CA LEU A 374 7.17 6.61 -14.97
C LEU A 374 8.44 6.74 -15.83
N LEU A 375 8.30 7.02 -17.14
CA LEU A 375 9.44 7.29 -18.03
C LEU A 375 10.18 8.57 -17.64
N ALA A 376 9.47 9.64 -17.34
CA ALA A 376 10.08 10.89 -16.87
C ALA A 376 10.88 10.66 -15.58
N CYS A 377 10.33 9.86 -14.64
CA CYS A 377 11.02 9.48 -13.42
C CYS A 377 12.26 8.61 -13.71
N PHE A 378 12.15 7.66 -14.66
CA PHE A 378 13.30 6.86 -15.11
C PHE A 378 14.44 7.75 -15.63
N PHE A 379 14.14 8.69 -16.53
CA PHE A 379 15.17 9.60 -17.07
C PHE A 379 15.74 10.52 -16.00
N LEU A 380 14.90 11.05 -15.11
CA LEU A 380 15.36 11.86 -13.98
C LEU A 380 16.33 11.07 -13.08
N ALA A 381 15.95 9.85 -12.71
CA ALA A 381 16.76 8.97 -11.89
C ALA A 381 18.07 8.58 -12.61
N LEU A 382 18.01 8.26 -13.90
CA LEU A 382 19.18 7.90 -14.71
C LEU A 382 20.18 9.08 -14.80
N ILE A 383 19.69 10.27 -15.17
CA ILE A 383 20.54 11.48 -15.29
C ILE A 383 21.16 11.85 -13.95
N TRP A 384 20.37 11.79 -12.88
CA TRP A 384 20.88 12.08 -11.53
C TRP A 384 21.96 11.08 -11.12
N THR A 385 21.73 9.80 -11.36
CA THR A 385 22.71 8.76 -11.00
C THR A 385 24.00 8.91 -11.77
N LEU A 386 23.93 9.12 -13.10
CA LEU A 386 25.12 9.29 -13.93
C LEU A 386 25.92 10.52 -13.55
N LYS A 387 25.26 11.65 -13.18
CA LYS A 387 25.94 12.91 -12.88
C LYS A 387 26.40 13.04 -11.43
N LYS A 388 25.63 12.57 -10.46
CA LYS A 388 25.84 12.84 -9.02
C LYS A 388 26.18 11.62 -8.18
N ALA A 389 25.81 10.41 -8.61
CA ALA A 389 26.00 9.20 -7.82
C ALA A 389 26.37 7.97 -8.67
N PRO A 390 27.41 8.05 -9.54
CA PRO A 390 27.79 6.95 -10.44
C PRO A 390 28.18 5.68 -9.67
N HIS A 391 28.65 5.80 -8.44
CA HIS A 391 28.98 4.66 -7.57
C HIS A 391 27.77 3.77 -7.28
N LEU A 392 26.53 4.32 -7.25
CA LEU A 392 25.32 3.55 -7.03
C LEU A 392 24.96 2.61 -8.20
N MET A 393 25.63 2.75 -9.34
CA MET A 393 25.46 1.86 -10.51
C MET A 393 26.20 0.53 -10.36
N HIS A 394 27.08 0.42 -9.37
CA HIS A 394 27.85 -0.80 -9.15
C HIS A 394 27.36 -1.48 -7.86
N PRO A 395 27.37 -2.83 -7.82
CA PRO A 395 27.10 -3.53 -6.57
C PRO A 395 28.21 -3.15 -5.56
N ASP A 396 27.85 -3.09 -4.28
CA ASP A 396 28.85 -2.91 -3.25
C ASP A 396 29.88 -4.06 -3.33
N THR A 397 31.10 -3.74 -3.68
CA THR A 397 32.21 -4.69 -3.55
C THR A 397 32.43 -4.95 -2.06
N LYS A 398 32.10 -6.17 -1.61
CA LYS A 398 32.42 -6.66 -0.26
C LYS A 398 33.92 -6.75 -0.06
#